data_60c33df673f16c5643d879f27b99a197
#
_entry.id   60c33df673f16c5643d879f27b99a197
#
_cell.length_a   1.000
_cell.length_b   1.000
_cell.length_c   1.000
_cell.angle_alpha   90.00
_cell.angle_beta   90.00
_cell.angle_gamma   90.00
#
_symmetry.space_group_name_H-M   'P 1'
#
loop_
_entity.id
_entity.type
_entity.pdbx_description
1 polymer ?
#
loop_
_entity_poly.entity_id
_entity_poly.type
_entity_poly.pdbx_seq_one_letter_code
_entity_poly.pdbx_strand_id
1 'polypeptide(L)'
;MIALIDNKFEIDLSKPIDISISLTNNEQNPIAWYQNAPEIAPVTMGDWIGKVSEGKSSTNFNNIFFNPHAHGTHTECLGHITRDFYSINQCLKQFFFTAELISVEPKKVGEDLIITKEQIESVLVGNSPEAIIIRTLPNPESKKHL
;
A
#
# COMPACT_ATOMS: atom_id res chain seq x y z
N MET A 1 -13.71 15.89 -11.84
CA MET A 1 -15.10 15.63 -11.33
C MET A 1 -15.14 16.15 -9.90
N ILE A 2 -16.06 17.06 -9.62
CA ILE A 2 -16.24 17.59 -8.26
C ILE A 2 -17.35 16.79 -7.58
N ALA A 3 -17.12 16.35 -6.36
CA ALA A 3 -18.12 15.69 -5.51
C ALA A 3 -18.27 16.47 -4.20
N LEU A 4 -19.49 16.57 -3.69
CA LEU A 4 -19.79 17.13 -2.39
C LEU A 4 -20.15 15.99 -1.43
N ILE A 5 -19.35 15.81 -0.38
CA ILE A 5 -19.52 14.77 0.62
C ILE A 5 -20.15 15.38 1.87
N ASP A 6 -21.27 14.78 2.33
CA ASP A 6 -22.03 15.18 3.53
C ASP A 6 -22.38 16.67 3.60
N ASN A 7 -22.51 17.33 2.46
CA ASN A 7 -22.68 18.79 2.34
C ASN A 7 -21.60 19.62 3.07
N LYS A 8 -20.42 19.04 3.32
CA LYS A 8 -19.32 19.66 4.07
C LYS A 8 -18.02 19.75 3.29
N PHE A 9 -17.70 18.72 2.50
CA PHE A 9 -16.42 18.62 1.82
C PHE A 9 -16.60 18.59 0.31
N GLU A 10 -15.98 19.54 -0.38
CA GLU A 10 -15.86 19.50 -1.83
C GLU A 10 -14.54 18.80 -2.21
N ILE A 11 -14.64 17.77 -3.05
CA ILE A 11 -13.51 16.95 -3.46
C ILE A 11 -13.41 16.96 -4.98
N ASP A 12 -12.21 17.26 -5.50
CA ASP A 12 -11.91 17.06 -6.91
C ASP A 12 -11.33 15.66 -7.15
N LEU A 13 -12.19 14.72 -7.54
CA LEU A 13 -11.81 13.35 -7.81
C LEU A 13 -10.83 13.18 -9.00
N SER A 14 -10.57 14.24 -9.78
CA SER A 14 -9.55 14.24 -10.83
C SER A 14 -8.14 14.58 -10.32
N LYS A 15 -8.01 14.91 -9.03
CA LYS A 15 -6.74 15.28 -8.39
C LYS A 15 -6.44 14.44 -7.15
N PRO A 16 -6.37 13.11 -7.27
CA PRO A 16 -6.01 12.27 -6.13
C PRO A 16 -4.57 12.56 -5.69
N ILE A 17 -4.30 12.36 -4.41
CA ILE A 17 -2.94 12.31 -3.86
C ILE A 17 -2.54 10.84 -3.80
N ASP A 18 -1.56 10.45 -4.61
CA ASP A 18 -1.00 9.10 -4.55
C ASP A 18 -0.03 9.00 -3.39
N ILE A 19 -0.34 8.11 -2.44
CA ILE A 19 0.49 7.80 -1.28
C ILE A 19 1.11 6.39 -1.37
N SER A 20 0.98 5.73 -2.51
CA SER A 20 1.57 4.42 -2.74
C SER A 20 3.08 4.49 -2.99
N ILE A 21 3.76 3.37 -2.76
CA ILE A 21 5.16 3.20 -3.11
C ILE A 21 5.23 2.52 -4.47
N SER A 22 6.05 3.06 -5.38
CA SER A 22 6.25 2.48 -6.70
C SER A 22 6.93 1.10 -6.60
N LEU A 23 6.38 0.11 -7.30
CA LEU A 23 6.99 -1.21 -7.42
C LEU A 23 8.14 -1.16 -8.44
N THR A 24 9.32 -1.59 -8.04
CA THR A 24 10.51 -1.68 -8.90
C THR A 24 11.08 -3.10 -8.86
N ASN A 25 11.76 -3.53 -9.92
CA ASN A 25 12.33 -4.87 -10.04
C ASN A 25 13.82 -4.92 -9.63
N ASN A 26 14.18 -4.22 -8.59
CA ASN A 26 15.55 -4.19 -8.09
C ASN A 26 15.56 -4.05 -6.56
N GLU A 27 16.76 -4.09 -5.98
CA GLU A 27 16.97 -4.02 -4.53
C GLU A 27 16.64 -2.67 -3.89
N GLN A 28 16.31 -1.64 -4.68
CA GLN A 28 15.82 -0.37 -4.16
C GLN A 28 14.32 -0.41 -3.82
N ASN A 29 13.62 -1.48 -4.26
CA ASN A 29 12.27 -1.72 -3.81
C ASN A 29 12.28 -2.02 -2.31
N PRO A 30 11.29 -1.55 -1.53
CA PRO A 30 11.11 -2.04 -0.17
C PRO A 30 10.97 -3.56 -0.16
N ILE A 31 11.73 -4.23 0.69
CA ILE A 31 11.72 -5.69 0.81
C ILE A 31 11.60 -6.05 2.28
N ALA A 32 10.51 -6.71 2.66
CA ALA A 32 10.28 -7.20 4.01
C ALA A 32 10.41 -8.74 4.07
N TRP A 33 10.50 -9.27 5.29
CA TRP A 33 10.43 -10.70 5.57
C TRP A 33 11.46 -11.57 4.80
N TYR A 34 12.65 -11.02 4.56
CA TYR A 34 13.75 -11.74 3.89
C TYR A 34 13.40 -12.30 2.50
N GLN A 35 12.45 -11.64 1.80
CA GLN A 35 12.09 -12.00 0.44
C GLN A 35 13.14 -11.53 -0.56
N ASN A 36 13.13 -12.12 -1.76
CA ASN A 36 13.90 -11.59 -2.89
C ASN A 36 13.18 -10.35 -3.46
N ALA A 37 13.90 -9.53 -4.22
CA ALA A 37 13.29 -8.41 -4.93
C ALA A 37 12.16 -8.88 -5.87
N PRO A 38 11.17 -8.02 -6.16
CA PRO A 38 10.16 -8.31 -7.17
C PRO A 38 10.81 -8.57 -8.53
N GLU A 39 10.24 -9.46 -9.32
CA GLU A 39 10.70 -9.72 -10.68
C GLU A 39 9.67 -9.21 -11.68
N ILE A 40 10.11 -8.40 -12.65
CA ILE A 40 9.34 -7.95 -13.80
C ILE A 40 10.18 -8.28 -15.04
N ALA A 41 9.79 -9.30 -15.78
CA ALA A 41 10.53 -9.80 -16.92
C ALA A 41 9.63 -10.06 -18.12
N PRO A 42 10.09 -9.79 -19.36
CA PRO A 42 9.34 -10.12 -20.56
C PRO A 42 9.01 -11.61 -20.62
N VAL A 43 7.79 -11.93 -21.02
CA VAL A 43 7.43 -13.32 -21.34
C VAL A 43 8.25 -13.78 -22.55
N THR A 44 8.81 -14.98 -22.49
CA THR A 44 9.56 -15.60 -23.57
C THR A 44 8.92 -16.93 -23.99
N MET A 45 8.82 -17.17 -25.30
CA MET A 45 8.33 -18.43 -25.87
C MET A 45 9.18 -18.76 -27.10
N GLY A 46 10.13 -19.68 -26.93
CA GLY A 46 11.14 -19.93 -27.97
C GLY A 46 11.91 -18.63 -28.30
N ASP A 47 11.93 -18.24 -29.58
CA ASP A 47 12.58 -17.02 -30.03
C ASP A 47 11.74 -15.74 -29.84
N TRP A 48 10.49 -15.86 -29.46
CA TRP A 48 9.63 -14.72 -29.21
C TRP A 48 9.91 -14.14 -27.82
N ILE A 49 10.06 -12.80 -27.76
CA ILE A 49 10.26 -12.04 -26.53
C ILE A 49 9.20 -10.96 -26.48
N GLY A 50 8.40 -10.90 -25.43
CA GLY A 50 7.35 -9.92 -25.18
C GLY A 50 7.89 -8.53 -24.88
N LYS A 51 8.78 -8.01 -25.74
CA LYS A 51 9.40 -6.69 -25.60
C LYS A 51 9.61 -6.06 -26.96
N VAL A 52 8.95 -4.95 -27.22
CA VAL A 52 8.97 -4.25 -28.50
C VAL A 52 10.38 -3.83 -28.89
N SER A 53 11.18 -3.36 -27.93
CA SER A 53 12.56 -2.91 -28.17
C SER A 53 13.51 -4.00 -28.64
N GLU A 54 13.16 -5.28 -28.43
CA GLU A 54 13.94 -6.43 -28.93
C GLU A 54 13.57 -6.79 -30.39
N GLY A 55 12.59 -6.14 -30.99
CA GLY A 55 12.17 -6.37 -32.37
C GLY A 55 11.48 -7.71 -32.64
N LYS A 56 11.11 -8.45 -31.59
CA LYS A 56 10.51 -9.80 -31.68
C LYS A 56 9.05 -9.86 -31.30
N SER A 57 8.47 -8.74 -30.88
CA SER A 57 7.07 -8.61 -30.51
C SER A 57 6.52 -7.25 -30.91
N SER A 58 5.23 -7.17 -31.23
CA SER A 58 4.48 -5.93 -31.41
C SER A 58 3.97 -5.33 -30.11
N THR A 59 4.13 -6.03 -28.98
CA THR A 59 3.61 -5.63 -27.65
C THR A 59 4.65 -5.87 -26.57
N ASN A 60 4.58 -5.05 -25.52
CA ASN A 60 5.28 -5.34 -24.26
C ASN A 60 4.39 -6.24 -23.40
N PHE A 61 4.91 -7.39 -23.03
CA PHE A 61 4.19 -8.41 -22.28
C PHE A 61 5.10 -9.03 -21.22
N ASN A 62 4.84 -8.72 -19.95
CA ASN A 62 5.68 -9.13 -18.83
C ASN A 62 4.99 -10.14 -17.93
N ASN A 63 5.77 -11.06 -17.38
CA ASN A 63 5.47 -11.73 -16.12
C ASN A 63 5.88 -10.84 -14.96
N ILE A 64 5.08 -10.85 -13.88
CA ILE A 64 5.40 -10.16 -12.64
C ILE A 64 5.33 -11.17 -11.50
N PHE A 65 6.46 -11.36 -10.81
CA PHE A 65 6.49 -12.03 -9.52
C PHE A 65 6.59 -10.97 -8.42
N PHE A 66 5.65 -11.00 -7.50
CA PHE A 66 5.51 -9.96 -6.51
C PHE A 66 4.79 -10.52 -5.28
N ASN A 67 5.32 -10.20 -4.10
CA ASN A 67 4.67 -10.52 -2.83
C ASN A 67 4.07 -9.23 -2.24
N PRO A 68 2.74 -9.10 -2.15
CA PRO A 68 2.09 -7.88 -1.65
C PRO A 68 2.57 -7.45 -0.26
N HIS A 69 2.72 -8.42 0.66
CA HIS A 69 3.12 -8.15 2.04
C HIS A 69 4.58 -7.73 2.21
N ALA A 70 5.42 -8.02 1.21
CA ALA A 70 6.86 -7.77 1.30
C ALA A 70 7.32 -6.61 0.40
N HIS A 71 6.61 -6.26 -0.66
CA HIS A 71 7.17 -5.45 -1.73
C HIS A 71 6.51 -4.09 -1.94
N GLY A 72 5.34 -3.84 -1.38
CA GLY A 72 4.70 -2.57 -1.70
C GLY A 72 3.40 -2.30 -0.97
N THR A 73 2.83 -1.16 -1.30
CA THR A 73 1.53 -0.75 -0.78
C THR A 73 0.45 -1.72 -1.23
N HIS A 74 -0.30 -2.28 -0.28
CA HIS A 74 -1.34 -3.27 -0.53
C HIS A 74 -2.52 -3.09 0.42
N THR A 75 -3.62 -3.76 0.11
CA THR A 75 -4.81 -3.82 0.95
C THR A 75 -5.02 -5.24 1.42
N GLU A 76 -5.28 -5.41 2.71
CA GLU A 76 -5.53 -6.71 3.32
C GLU A 76 -6.75 -6.65 4.25
N CYS A 77 -7.22 -7.81 4.67
CA CYS A 77 -8.32 -7.96 5.62
C CYS A 77 -7.92 -8.87 6.78
N LEU A 78 -8.84 -9.09 7.72
CA LEU A 78 -8.62 -9.95 8.89
C LEU A 78 -8.12 -11.35 8.54
N GLY A 79 -8.40 -11.85 7.34
CA GLY A 79 -7.90 -13.15 6.87
C GLY A 79 -6.38 -13.29 6.92
N HIS A 80 -5.65 -12.17 6.93
CA HIS A 80 -4.20 -12.17 7.09
C HIS A 80 -3.72 -12.70 8.45
N ILE A 81 -4.52 -12.52 9.52
CA ILE A 81 -4.13 -12.87 10.89
C ILE A 81 -5.09 -13.85 11.59
N THR A 82 -6.09 -14.36 10.89
CA THR A 82 -7.08 -15.29 11.45
C THR A 82 -6.90 -16.70 10.88
N ARG A 83 -7.40 -17.71 11.60
CA ARG A 83 -7.44 -19.09 11.09
C ARG A 83 -8.48 -19.27 9.98
N ASP A 84 -9.59 -18.55 10.08
CA ASP A 84 -10.65 -18.60 9.10
C ASP A 84 -10.27 -17.78 7.87
N PHE A 85 -10.63 -18.29 6.71
CA PHE A 85 -10.36 -17.61 5.45
C PHE A 85 -11.34 -16.45 5.24
N TYR A 86 -10.78 -15.26 5.00
CA TYR A 86 -11.53 -14.07 4.57
C TYR A 86 -10.91 -13.55 3.28
N SER A 87 -11.74 -13.36 2.25
CA SER A 87 -11.31 -12.75 1.00
C SER A 87 -11.46 -11.23 1.07
N ILE A 88 -10.43 -10.49 0.70
CA ILE A 88 -10.49 -9.03 0.61
C ILE A 88 -11.62 -8.57 -0.34
N ASN A 89 -11.84 -9.28 -1.43
CA ASN A 89 -12.92 -9.00 -2.38
C ASN A 89 -14.32 -9.17 -1.79
N GLN A 90 -14.46 -9.98 -0.75
CA GLN A 90 -15.72 -10.16 -0.04
C GLN A 90 -15.87 -9.18 1.12
N CYS A 91 -14.77 -8.81 1.78
CA CYS A 91 -14.78 -7.95 2.96
C CYS A 91 -14.85 -6.46 2.58
N LEU A 92 -14.05 -6.01 1.61
CA LEU A 92 -13.98 -4.62 1.20
C LEU A 92 -15.02 -4.34 0.11
N LYS A 93 -16.11 -3.66 0.47
CA LYS A 93 -17.20 -3.27 -0.43
C LYS A 93 -17.38 -1.77 -0.57
N GLN A 94 -16.77 -0.99 0.30
CA GLN A 94 -16.74 0.46 0.26
C GLN A 94 -15.32 0.91 -0.09
N PHE A 95 -15.17 1.93 -0.94
CA PHE A 95 -13.88 2.38 -1.45
C PHE A 95 -13.61 3.86 -1.13
N PHE A 96 -14.61 4.58 -0.65
CA PHE A 96 -14.50 5.99 -0.25
C PHE A 96 -14.90 6.12 1.21
N PHE A 97 -14.05 6.77 1.99
CA PHE A 97 -14.24 6.97 3.42
C PHE A 97 -13.85 8.39 3.78
N THR A 98 -14.57 8.98 4.72
CA THR A 98 -14.04 10.13 5.45
C THR A 98 -13.03 9.64 6.47
N ALA A 99 -11.81 10.16 6.41
CA ALA A 99 -10.70 9.68 7.22
C ALA A 99 -10.12 10.78 8.12
N GLU A 100 -9.71 10.40 9.32
CA GLU A 100 -8.91 11.25 10.20
C GLU A 100 -7.43 10.91 10.03
N LEU A 101 -6.61 11.92 9.71
CA LEU A 101 -5.15 11.79 9.63
C LEU A 101 -4.54 12.11 10.98
N ILE A 102 -3.94 11.10 11.61
CA ILE A 102 -3.22 11.24 12.86
C ILE A 102 -1.72 11.04 12.68
N SER A 103 -0.91 11.67 13.54
CA SER A 103 0.54 11.47 13.58
C SER A 103 0.93 10.85 14.91
N VAL A 104 1.64 9.73 14.87
CA VAL A 104 2.03 8.98 16.07
C VAL A 104 3.52 8.65 16.02
N GLU A 105 4.23 8.88 17.11
CA GLU A 105 5.59 8.42 17.29
C GLU A 105 5.56 7.05 17.99
N PRO A 106 6.07 5.97 17.35
CA PRO A 106 6.11 4.64 17.97
C PRO A 106 6.94 4.67 19.27
N LYS A 107 6.48 3.95 20.27
CA LYS A 107 7.17 3.80 21.56
C LYS A 107 7.99 2.52 21.58
N LYS A 108 9.19 2.62 22.17
CA LYS A 108 10.03 1.45 22.38
C LYS A 108 9.49 0.62 23.55
N VAL A 109 9.23 -0.66 23.28
CA VAL A 109 8.80 -1.66 24.27
C VAL A 109 9.69 -2.90 24.11
N GLY A 110 10.63 -3.10 25.02
CA GLY A 110 11.67 -4.09 24.83
C GLY A 110 12.57 -3.74 23.62
N GLU A 111 12.63 -4.61 22.64
CA GLU A 111 13.38 -4.38 21.38
C GLU A 111 12.50 -3.83 20.25
N ASP A 112 11.17 -3.81 20.41
CA ASP A 112 10.21 -3.42 19.40
C ASP A 112 9.84 -1.94 19.48
N LEU A 113 9.44 -1.39 18.34
CA LEU A 113 8.79 -0.08 18.21
C LEU A 113 7.31 -0.32 17.92
N ILE A 114 6.44 0.04 18.86
CA ILE A 114 5.00 -0.23 18.77
C ILE A 114 4.18 1.06 18.82
N ILE A 115 3.00 1.00 18.22
CA ILE A 115 1.94 2.00 18.35
C ILE A 115 0.83 1.37 19.19
N THR A 116 0.53 1.97 20.34
CA THR A 116 -0.48 1.44 21.25
C THR A 116 -1.87 2.02 20.96
N LYS A 117 -2.90 1.31 21.41
CA LYS A 117 -4.28 1.78 21.34
C LYS A 117 -4.45 3.16 22.01
N GLU A 118 -3.85 3.33 23.19
CA GLU A 118 -3.92 4.57 23.96
C GLU A 118 -3.28 5.76 23.21
N GLN A 119 -2.21 5.51 22.45
CA GLN A 119 -1.61 6.55 21.62
C GLN A 119 -2.58 7.00 20.51
N ILE A 120 -3.24 6.05 19.85
CA ILE A 120 -4.24 6.36 18.82
C ILE A 120 -5.40 7.12 19.43
N GLU A 121 -6.00 6.61 20.51
CA GLU A 121 -7.14 7.23 21.17
C GLU A 121 -6.84 8.65 21.69
N SER A 122 -5.61 8.91 22.12
CA SER A 122 -5.21 10.23 22.64
C SER A 122 -5.11 11.33 21.59
N VAL A 123 -4.97 10.98 20.32
CA VAL A 123 -4.79 11.93 19.20
C VAL A 123 -6.01 12.01 18.27
N LEU A 124 -6.96 11.09 18.40
CA LEU A 124 -8.21 11.14 17.65
C LEU A 124 -9.08 12.30 18.15
N VAL A 125 -9.58 13.12 17.23
CA VAL A 125 -10.47 14.25 17.53
C VAL A 125 -11.93 13.80 17.48
N GLY A 126 -12.27 12.88 16.58
CA GLY A 126 -13.61 12.32 16.43
C GLY A 126 -13.84 11.07 17.26
N ASN A 127 -15.10 10.82 17.65
CA ASN A 127 -15.43 9.64 18.45
C ASN A 127 -15.45 8.32 17.66
N SER A 128 -15.56 8.36 16.32
CA SER A 128 -15.60 7.16 15.46
C SER A 128 -15.46 7.57 13.99
N PRO A 129 -14.25 7.89 13.49
CA PRO A 129 -14.06 8.13 12.08
C PRO A 129 -14.31 6.84 11.28
N GLU A 130 -14.77 6.96 10.03
CA GLU A 130 -14.93 5.79 9.13
C GLU A 130 -13.59 5.13 8.79
N ALA A 131 -12.52 5.92 8.74
CA ALA A 131 -11.16 5.46 8.51
C ALA A 131 -10.15 6.31 9.29
N ILE A 132 -8.99 5.73 9.57
CA ILE A 132 -7.87 6.40 10.21
C ILE A 132 -6.65 6.24 9.30
N ILE A 133 -5.98 7.37 9.03
CA ILE A 133 -4.67 7.36 8.36
C ILE A 133 -3.62 7.63 9.43
N ILE A 134 -2.74 6.67 9.68
CA ILE A 134 -1.68 6.79 10.68
C ILE A 134 -0.37 7.16 9.99
N ARG A 135 0.12 8.37 10.27
CA ARG A 135 1.46 8.80 9.88
C ARG A 135 2.41 8.57 11.05
N THR A 136 3.36 7.67 10.87
CA THR A 136 4.39 7.41 11.87
C THR A 136 5.50 8.46 11.83
N LEU A 137 6.00 8.87 13.00
CA LEU A 137 7.12 9.80 13.16
C LEU A 137 8.35 9.07 13.72
N PRO A 138 9.58 9.52 13.36
CA PRO A 138 9.87 10.48 12.30
C PRO A 138 9.47 9.93 10.91
N ASN A 139 9.24 10.83 9.95
CA ASN A 139 8.85 10.45 8.59
C ASN A 139 9.82 10.99 7.55
N PRO A 140 11.08 10.56 7.54
CA PRO A 140 12.08 11.01 6.58
C PRO A 140 11.83 10.42 5.18
N GLU A 141 12.40 11.04 4.15
CA GLU A 141 12.30 10.57 2.77
C GLU A 141 12.85 9.15 2.58
N SER A 142 13.86 8.77 3.37
CA SER A 142 14.44 7.42 3.35
C SER A 142 13.45 6.29 3.64
N LYS A 143 12.32 6.57 4.28
CA LYS A 143 11.27 5.56 4.52
C LYS A 143 10.67 4.95 3.25
N LYS A 144 10.85 5.56 2.11
CA LYS A 144 10.38 5.02 0.83
C LYS A 144 11.19 3.80 0.36
N HIS A 145 12.32 3.53 1.01
CA HIS A 145 13.29 2.51 0.61
C HIS A 145 13.68 1.58 1.78
N LEU A 146 12.90 1.55 2.85
CA LEU A 146 13.16 0.73 4.04
C LEU A 146 12.25 -0.49 4.07
#